data_cc530550543f4eab2ddcc1040eb948a7
#
_entry.id   cc530550543f4eab2ddcc1040eb948a7
#
_cell.length_a   1.000
_cell.length_b   1.000
_cell.length_c   1.000
_cell.angle_alpha   90.00
_cell.angle_beta   90.00
_cell.angle_gamma   90.00
#
_symmetry.space_group_name_H-M   'P 1'
#
loop_
_entity.id
_entity.type
_entity.pdbx_description
1 polymer ?
#
loop_
_entity_poly.entity_id
_entity_poly.type
_entity_poly.pdbx_seq_one_letter_code
_entity_poly.pdbx_strand_id
1 'polypeptide(L)'
;IDTDDQIRLIKNICKAENIDVKQLAPRYVLAIIDKWKNKGQYPSEVVINNKDIYEITILPVYKIYQQKLTDLNACDFGDLILHVVKIFEKNDDIRQIYSRNFKYILVDEYQDTNYIQSRWLNLLAQKNKNLCCVGDDDQSIYSWRGAEIKNFLEFDQIYENTKVIRL
;
A
#
# COMPACT_ATOMS: atom_id res chain seq x y z
N ILE A 1 -10.09 -10.95 3.72
CA ILE A 1 -10.90 -11.45 2.60
C ILE A 1 -10.03 -11.50 1.34
N ASP A 2 -10.28 -12.47 0.47
CA ASP A 2 -9.57 -12.65 -0.80
C ASP A 2 -10.13 -11.76 -1.92
N THR A 3 -9.51 -11.84 -3.11
CA THR A 3 -9.86 -11.00 -4.26
C THR A 3 -11.31 -11.24 -4.75
N ASP A 4 -11.79 -12.48 -4.70
CA ASP A 4 -13.15 -12.80 -5.17
C ASP A 4 -14.20 -12.24 -4.20
N ASP A 5 -13.93 -12.31 -2.90
CA ASP A 5 -14.77 -11.69 -1.88
C ASP A 5 -14.77 -10.17 -1.98
N GLN A 6 -13.60 -9.55 -2.24
CA GLN A 6 -13.49 -8.10 -2.47
C GLN A 6 -14.36 -7.66 -3.66
N ILE A 7 -14.25 -8.36 -4.79
CA ILE A 7 -15.03 -8.07 -6.02
C ILE A 7 -16.52 -8.22 -5.73
N ARG A 8 -16.93 -9.28 -5.01
CA ARG A 8 -18.32 -9.51 -4.62
C ARG A 8 -18.86 -8.40 -3.74
N LEU A 9 -18.07 -7.97 -2.74
CA LEU A 9 -18.42 -6.88 -1.84
C LEU A 9 -18.59 -5.56 -2.62
N ILE A 10 -17.63 -5.21 -3.47
CA ILE A 10 -17.68 -4.01 -4.31
C ILE A 10 -18.92 -4.05 -5.24
N LYS A 11 -19.20 -5.19 -5.87
CA LYS A 11 -20.39 -5.35 -6.71
C LYS A 11 -21.70 -5.08 -5.95
N ASN A 12 -21.78 -5.57 -4.70
CA ASN A 12 -22.95 -5.34 -3.85
C ASN A 12 -23.08 -3.85 -3.45
N ILE A 13 -21.96 -3.20 -3.16
CA ILE A 13 -21.91 -1.74 -2.87
C ILE A 13 -22.37 -0.95 -4.11
N CYS A 14 -21.81 -1.22 -5.28
CA CYS A 14 -22.20 -0.53 -6.51
C CYS A 14 -23.69 -0.68 -6.78
N LYS A 15 -24.24 -1.88 -6.56
CA LYS A 15 -25.68 -2.12 -6.73
C LYS A 15 -26.53 -1.32 -5.74
N ALA A 16 -26.12 -1.23 -4.47
CA ALA A 16 -26.81 -0.48 -3.43
C ALA A 16 -26.79 1.04 -3.69
N GLU A 17 -25.67 1.53 -4.24
CA GLU A 17 -25.47 2.94 -4.57
C GLU A 17 -25.96 3.32 -5.99
N ASN A 18 -26.67 2.41 -6.68
CA ASN A 18 -27.17 2.61 -8.05
C ASN A 18 -26.07 2.96 -9.08
N ILE A 19 -24.87 2.46 -8.87
CA ILE A 19 -23.73 2.61 -9.80
C ILE A 19 -23.82 1.51 -10.86
N ASP A 20 -23.81 1.90 -12.13
CA ASP A 20 -23.84 0.94 -13.23
C ASP A 20 -22.52 0.17 -13.36
N VAL A 21 -22.55 -1.10 -12.96
CA VAL A 21 -21.38 -2.01 -13.05
C VAL A 21 -20.93 -2.33 -14.47
N LYS A 22 -21.73 -1.98 -15.51
CA LYS A 22 -21.30 -2.10 -16.91
C LYS A 22 -20.38 -0.95 -17.30
N GLN A 23 -20.59 0.22 -16.73
CA GLN A 23 -19.74 1.39 -16.95
C GLN A 23 -18.54 1.40 -15.99
N LEU A 24 -18.74 0.92 -14.75
CA LEU A 24 -17.72 0.88 -13.72
C LEU A 24 -17.53 -0.55 -13.22
N ALA A 25 -16.69 -1.31 -13.91
CA ALA A 25 -16.43 -2.71 -13.58
C ALA A 25 -15.87 -2.87 -12.15
N PRO A 26 -16.40 -3.77 -11.30
CA PRO A 26 -15.93 -3.96 -9.92
C PRO A 26 -14.44 -4.26 -9.81
N ARG A 27 -13.83 -4.95 -10.79
CA ARG A 27 -12.39 -5.19 -10.83
C ARG A 27 -11.59 -3.90 -11.04
N TYR A 28 -12.13 -2.96 -11.81
CA TYR A 28 -11.48 -1.65 -11.99
C TYR A 28 -11.59 -0.81 -10.72
N VAL A 29 -12.74 -0.83 -10.04
CA VAL A 29 -12.91 -0.18 -8.73
C VAL A 29 -11.91 -0.72 -7.73
N LEU A 30 -11.76 -2.06 -7.65
CA LEU A 30 -10.78 -2.70 -6.77
C LEU A 30 -9.36 -2.23 -7.09
N ALA A 31 -8.96 -2.20 -8.36
CA ALA A 31 -7.62 -1.77 -8.77
C ALA A 31 -7.32 -0.31 -8.33
N ILE A 32 -8.31 0.59 -8.38
CA ILE A 32 -8.14 1.97 -7.90
C ILE A 32 -8.05 2.01 -6.37
N ILE A 33 -8.86 1.23 -5.65
CA ILE A 33 -8.76 1.12 -4.19
C ILE A 33 -7.38 0.60 -3.79
N ASP A 34 -6.89 -0.46 -4.43
CA ASP A 34 -5.55 -1.01 -4.19
C ASP A 34 -4.45 0.01 -4.48
N LYS A 35 -4.58 0.79 -5.55
CA LYS A 35 -3.66 1.90 -5.87
C LYS A 35 -3.59 2.92 -4.73
N TRP A 36 -4.71 3.31 -4.13
CA TRP A 36 -4.75 4.22 -2.99
C TRP A 36 -4.15 3.58 -1.73
N LYS A 37 -4.48 2.32 -1.44
CA LYS A 37 -3.89 1.57 -0.31
C LYS A 37 -2.37 1.42 -0.47
N ASN A 38 -1.89 1.12 -1.67
CA ASN A 38 -0.45 1.04 -1.99
C ASN A 38 0.27 2.37 -1.82
N LYS A 39 -0.44 3.51 -1.92
CA LYS A 39 0.03 4.85 -1.57
C LYS A 39 -0.14 5.21 -0.11
N GLY A 40 -0.56 4.28 0.73
CA GLY A 40 -0.74 4.51 2.15
C GLY A 40 -1.96 5.36 2.53
N GLN A 41 -2.98 5.43 1.67
CA GLN A 41 -4.12 6.34 1.83
C GLN A 41 -5.38 5.61 2.27
N TYR A 42 -5.92 5.97 3.44
CA TYR A 42 -7.31 5.69 3.79
C TYR A 42 -8.27 6.54 2.94
N PRO A 43 -9.58 6.17 2.88
CA PRO A 43 -10.56 6.95 2.11
C PRO A 43 -10.61 8.44 2.46
N SER A 44 -10.31 8.81 3.71
CA SER A 44 -10.27 10.20 4.20
C SER A 44 -9.01 10.96 3.79
N GLU A 45 -7.98 10.26 3.32
CA GLU A 45 -6.67 10.82 2.96
C GLU A 45 -6.49 10.94 1.44
N VAL A 46 -7.42 10.36 0.68
CA VAL A 46 -7.37 10.43 -0.79
C VAL A 46 -7.67 11.84 -1.27
N VAL A 47 -6.72 12.41 -2.00
CA VAL A 47 -6.88 13.69 -2.69
C VAL A 47 -7.16 13.41 -4.15
N ILE A 48 -8.39 13.73 -4.58
CA ILE A 48 -8.82 13.55 -5.97
C ILE A 48 -8.37 14.74 -6.80
N ASN A 49 -7.79 14.46 -7.95
CA ASN A 49 -7.67 15.48 -8.99
C ASN A 49 -9.05 15.63 -9.65
N ASN A 50 -9.69 16.80 -9.50
CA ASN A 50 -11.07 17.09 -9.97
C ASN A 50 -11.31 16.87 -11.47
N LYS A 51 -10.33 16.39 -12.22
CA LYS A 51 -10.44 16.03 -13.63
C LYS A 51 -10.74 14.55 -13.89
N ASP A 52 -10.61 13.69 -12.86
CA ASP A 52 -10.84 12.25 -13.00
C ASP A 52 -12.22 11.86 -12.45
N ILE A 53 -13.19 11.75 -13.36
CA ILE A 53 -14.59 11.37 -13.05
C ILE A 53 -14.65 9.98 -12.39
N TYR A 54 -13.76 9.07 -12.76
CA TYR A 54 -13.74 7.73 -12.18
C TYR A 54 -13.31 7.77 -10.72
N GLU A 55 -12.25 8.49 -10.38
CA GLU A 55 -11.80 8.63 -8.99
C GLU A 55 -12.88 9.31 -8.12
N ILE A 56 -13.59 10.32 -8.65
CA ILE A 56 -14.71 10.98 -7.98
C ILE A 56 -15.82 9.97 -7.63
N THR A 57 -16.14 9.07 -8.55
CA THR A 57 -17.20 8.06 -8.35
C THR A 57 -16.74 6.94 -7.43
N ILE A 58 -15.46 6.55 -7.49
CA ILE A 58 -14.91 5.41 -6.73
C ILE A 58 -14.64 5.77 -5.27
N LEU A 59 -14.28 7.01 -4.93
CA LEU A 59 -13.98 7.38 -3.55
C LEU A 59 -15.14 7.13 -2.57
N PRO A 60 -16.41 7.46 -2.88
CA PRO A 60 -17.53 7.05 -2.05
C PRO A 60 -17.65 5.52 -1.88
N VAL A 61 -17.41 4.76 -2.96
CA VAL A 61 -17.41 3.29 -2.89
C VAL A 61 -16.30 2.79 -1.96
N TYR A 62 -15.11 3.38 -2.02
CA TYR A 62 -13.99 3.04 -1.12
C TYR A 62 -14.35 3.31 0.34
N LYS A 63 -15.02 4.43 0.64
CA LYS A 63 -15.49 4.72 2.02
C LYS A 63 -16.44 3.65 2.54
N ILE A 64 -17.43 3.27 1.73
CA ILE A 64 -18.40 2.23 2.12
C ILE A 64 -17.71 0.87 2.23
N TYR A 65 -16.82 0.54 1.29
CA TYR A 65 -16.04 -0.69 1.29
C TYR A 65 -15.24 -0.83 2.58
N GLN A 66 -14.50 0.20 2.97
CA GLN A 66 -13.69 0.16 4.19
C GLN A 66 -14.55 0.07 5.45
N GLN A 67 -15.71 0.75 5.48
CA GLN A 67 -16.66 0.63 6.58
C GLN A 67 -17.21 -0.80 6.70
N LYS A 68 -17.56 -1.44 5.56
CA LYS A 68 -18.02 -2.83 5.54
C LYS A 68 -16.98 -3.81 6.04
N LEU A 69 -15.70 -3.63 5.68
CA LEU A 69 -14.61 -4.45 6.23
C LEU A 69 -14.54 -4.31 7.75
N THR A 70 -14.65 -3.08 8.27
CA THR A 70 -14.66 -2.82 9.72
C THR A 70 -15.86 -3.50 10.40
N ASP A 71 -17.06 -3.37 9.85
CA ASP A 71 -18.28 -3.97 10.39
C ASP A 71 -18.19 -5.51 10.44
N LEU A 72 -17.49 -6.11 9.50
CA LEU A 72 -17.24 -7.55 9.40
C LEU A 72 -16.04 -8.04 10.24
N ASN A 73 -15.34 -7.15 10.95
CA ASN A 73 -14.04 -7.42 11.58
C ASN A 73 -13.06 -8.10 10.61
N ALA A 74 -13.02 -7.64 9.38
CA ALA A 74 -12.21 -8.18 8.31
C ALA A 74 -11.26 -7.13 7.75
N CYS A 75 -10.20 -7.59 7.10
CA CYS A 75 -9.31 -6.77 6.29
C CYS A 75 -9.00 -7.50 4.98
N ASP A 76 -8.63 -6.75 3.96
CA ASP A 76 -8.05 -7.30 2.74
C ASP A 76 -6.51 -7.27 2.82
N PHE A 77 -5.83 -7.80 1.79
CA PHE A 77 -4.37 -7.85 1.78
C PHE A 77 -3.71 -6.46 1.82
N GLY A 78 -4.32 -5.46 1.16
CA GLY A 78 -3.83 -4.08 1.21
C GLY A 78 -3.93 -3.48 2.61
N ASP A 79 -4.99 -3.81 3.35
CA ASP A 79 -5.18 -3.35 4.72
C ASP A 79 -4.12 -3.87 5.69
N LEU A 80 -3.60 -5.09 5.48
CA LEU A 80 -2.62 -5.70 6.39
C LEU A 80 -1.41 -4.80 6.59
N ILE A 81 -0.85 -4.28 5.50
CA ILE A 81 0.31 -3.39 5.60
C ILE A 81 -0.09 -1.95 5.89
N LEU A 82 -1.21 -1.47 5.31
CA LEU A 82 -1.71 -0.13 5.54
C LEU A 82 -2.00 0.13 7.02
N HIS A 83 -2.71 -0.79 7.69
CA HIS A 83 -3.02 -0.66 9.11
C HIS A 83 -1.77 -0.69 9.98
N VAL A 84 -0.81 -1.57 9.70
CA VAL A 84 0.46 -1.62 10.45
C VAL A 84 1.23 -0.32 10.33
N VAL A 85 1.35 0.23 9.12
CA VAL A 85 2.02 1.52 8.90
C VAL A 85 1.33 2.63 9.68
N LYS A 86 -0.01 2.72 9.62
CA LYS A 86 -0.77 3.74 10.34
C LYS A 86 -0.69 3.58 11.87
N ILE A 87 -0.62 2.35 12.38
CA ILE A 87 -0.37 2.09 13.80
C ILE A 87 1.01 2.60 14.20
N PHE A 88 2.04 2.29 13.42
CA PHE A 88 3.40 2.72 13.70
C PHE A 88 3.60 4.23 13.60
N GLU A 89 2.88 4.89 12.70
CA GLU A 89 2.92 6.36 12.58
C GLU A 89 2.23 7.07 13.75
N LYS A 90 1.19 6.47 14.30
CA LYS A 90 0.41 7.07 15.40
C LYS A 90 0.90 6.67 16.79
N ASN A 91 1.60 5.54 16.93
CA ASN A 91 2.00 4.97 18.22
C ASN A 91 3.50 4.69 18.23
N ASP A 92 4.26 5.65 18.73
CA ASP A 92 5.71 5.58 18.77
C ASP A 92 6.23 4.45 19.67
N ASP A 93 5.57 4.19 20.78
CA ASP A 93 5.86 3.10 21.71
C ASP A 93 5.76 1.74 21.04
N ILE A 94 4.67 1.48 20.32
CA ILE A 94 4.47 0.25 19.56
C ILE A 94 5.56 0.12 18.48
N ARG A 95 5.79 1.17 17.69
CA ARG A 95 6.83 1.18 16.67
C ARG A 95 8.21 0.85 17.26
N GLN A 96 8.57 1.45 18.38
CA GLN A 96 9.85 1.21 19.05
C GLN A 96 10.03 -0.24 19.50
N ILE A 97 8.98 -0.91 19.98
CA ILE A 97 9.04 -2.33 20.36
C ILE A 97 9.46 -3.16 19.15
N TYR A 98 8.76 -3.00 18.00
CA TYR A 98 9.07 -3.76 16.80
C TYR A 98 10.44 -3.38 16.20
N SER A 99 10.77 -2.10 16.14
CA SER A 99 12.07 -1.63 15.64
C SER A 99 13.26 -2.13 16.48
N ARG A 100 13.06 -2.38 17.79
CA ARG A 100 14.09 -2.99 18.66
C ARG A 100 14.25 -4.49 18.39
N ASN A 101 13.17 -5.18 18.08
CA ASN A 101 13.20 -6.63 17.84
C ASN A 101 13.91 -6.98 16.53
N PHE A 102 13.76 -6.15 15.49
CA PHE A 102 14.40 -6.35 14.20
C PHE A 102 15.76 -5.65 14.15
N LYS A 103 16.82 -6.35 14.60
CA LYS A 103 18.20 -5.83 14.61
C LYS A 103 18.81 -5.77 13.21
N TYR A 104 18.41 -6.68 12.33
CA TYR A 104 18.83 -6.78 10.94
C TYR A 104 17.60 -7.03 10.08
N ILE A 105 17.49 -6.29 9.00
CA ILE A 105 16.40 -6.42 8.03
C ILE A 105 17.05 -6.67 6.67
N LEU A 106 16.67 -7.79 6.04
CA LEU A 106 17.10 -8.17 4.71
C LEU A 106 15.87 -8.15 3.80
N VAL A 107 15.98 -7.46 2.70
CA VAL A 107 14.90 -7.33 1.71
C VAL A 107 15.43 -7.76 0.37
N ASP A 108 14.75 -8.72 -0.23
CA ASP A 108 14.99 -9.18 -1.59
C ASP A 108 13.99 -8.54 -2.56
N GLU A 109 14.33 -8.50 -3.84
CA GLU A 109 13.48 -7.96 -4.92
C GLU A 109 13.01 -6.51 -4.60
N TYR A 110 13.90 -5.68 -4.04
CA TYR A 110 13.52 -4.35 -3.56
C TYR A 110 12.98 -3.42 -4.67
N GLN A 111 13.35 -3.65 -5.94
CA GLN A 111 12.83 -2.94 -7.10
C GLN A 111 11.31 -3.10 -7.28
N ASP A 112 10.72 -4.17 -6.73
CA ASP A 112 9.28 -4.46 -6.83
C ASP A 112 8.46 -3.90 -5.65
N THR A 113 9.11 -3.16 -4.73
CA THR A 113 8.42 -2.56 -3.60
C THR A 113 7.59 -1.35 -4.01
N ASN A 114 6.38 -1.26 -3.45
CA ASN A 114 5.54 -0.08 -3.56
C ASN A 114 5.79 0.92 -2.42
N TYR A 115 5.14 2.10 -2.50
CA TYR A 115 5.34 3.16 -1.51
C TYR A 115 5.05 2.70 -0.07
N ILE A 116 3.92 2.00 0.18
CA ILE A 116 3.56 1.62 1.56
C ILE A 116 4.51 0.56 2.14
N GLN A 117 5.04 -0.34 1.30
CA GLN A 117 6.05 -1.32 1.69
C GLN A 117 7.38 -0.65 2.06
N SER A 118 7.85 0.28 1.22
CA SER A 118 9.04 1.09 1.52
C SER A 118 8.84 1.90 2.81
N ARG A 119 7.66 2.51 3.00
CA ARG A 119 7.34 3.25 4.22
C ARG A 119 7.36 2.36 5.47
N TRP A 120 6.82 1.16 5.38
CA TRP A 120 6.86 0.17 6.47
C TRP A 120 8.30 -0.21 6.85
N LEU A 121 9.15 -0.50 5.86
CA LEU A 121 10.56 -0.81 6.07
C LEU A 121 11.29 0.35 6.75
N ASN A 122 11.04 1.59 6.31
CA ASN A 122 11.61 2.79 6.91
C ASN A 122 11.25 2.89 8.40
N LEU A 123 9.99 2.65 8.76
CA LEU A 123 9.53 2.71 10.16
C LEU A 123 10.17 1.62 11.01
N LEU A 124 10.34 0.41 10.47
CA LEU A 124 11.02 -0.69 11.17
C LEU A 124 12.52 -0.46 11.35
N ALA A 125 13.19 0.06 10.31
CA ALA A 125 14.63 0.26 10.31
C ALA A 125 15.08 1.50 11.08
N GLN A 126 14.16 2.38 11.47
CA GLN A 126 14.44 3.72 11.99
C GLN A 126 15.43 3.74 13.16
N LYS A 127 15.38 2.75 14.05
CA LYS A 127 16.26 2.69 15.21
C LYS A 127 17.62 2.09 14.92
N ASN A 128 17.63 0.91 14.31
CA ASN A 128 18.87 0.13 14.16
C ASN A 128 19.62 0.46 12.86
N LYS A 129 18.93 1.00 11.86
CA LYS A 129 19.45 1.36 10.52
C LYS A 129 20.20 0.22 9.80
N ASN A 130 20.00 -1.02 10.25
CA ASN A 130 20.61 -2.22 9.67
C ASN A 130 19.68 -2.82 8.62
N LEU A 131 19.57 -2.15 7.49
CA LEU A 131 18.76 -2.54 6.35
C LEU A 131 19.67 -2.92 5.19
N CYS A 132 19.52 -4.13 4.67
CA CYS A 132 20.19 -4.59 3.46
C CYS A 132 19.14 -4.92 2.42
N CYS A 133 19.16 -4.21 1.30
CA CYS A 133 18.26 -4.43 0.18
C CYS A 133 19.02 -5.00 -1.01
N VAL A 134 18.48 -6.04 -1.61
CA VAL A 134 18.98 -6.65 -2.83
C VAL A 134 17.92 -6.46 -3.91
N GLY A 135 18.33 -6.21 -5.12
CA GLY A 135 17.44 -6.02 -6.26
C GLY A 135 18.20 -5.86 -7.55
N ASP A 136 17.46 -5.89 -8.63
CA ASP A 136 17.93 -5.73 -9.99
C ASP A 136 16.95 -4.84 -10.75
N ASP A 137 17.39 -3.67 -11.17
CA ASP A 137 16.56 -2.70 -11.88
C ASP A 137 16.12 -3.20 -13.27
N ASP A 138 16.91 -4.04 -13.92
CA ASP A 138 16.56 -4.66 -15.20
C ASP A 138 15.42 -5.70 -15.05
N GLN A 139 15.17 -6.21 -13.85
CA GLN A 139 14.07 -7.13 -13.53
C GLN A 139 12.80 -6.44 -13.02
N SER A 140 12.75 -5.12 -12.99
CA SER A 140 11.57 -4.37 -12.53
C SER A 140 10.41 -4.44 -13.53
N ILE A 141 9.50 -5.41 -13.33
CA ILE A 141 8.34 -5.66 -14.22
C ILE A 141 6.99 -5.44 -13.54
N TYR A 142 6.96 -5.04 -12.26
CA TYR A 142 5.73 -4.93 -11.46
C TYR A 142 5.25 -3.48 -11.23
N SER A 143 5.65 -2.53 -12.09
CA SER A 143 5.15 -1.15 -12.05
C SER A 143 3.61 -1.05 -12.11
N TRP A 144 2.96 -1.96 -12.85
CA TRP A 144 1.51 -2.08 -12.94
C TRP A 144 0.84 -2.51 -11.61
N ARG A 145 1.59 -3.11 -10.67
CA ARG A 145 1.17 -3.41 -9.30
C ARG A 145 1.46 -2.27 -8.32
N GLY A 146 1.97 -1.14 -8.82
CA GLY A 146 2.36 -0.01 -7.99
C GLY A 146 3.78 -0.08 -7.45
N ALA A 147 4.63 -0.98 -7.95
CA ALA A 147 6.06 -0.97 -7.67
C ALA A 147 6.66 0.35 -8.14
N GLU A 148 7.50 0.94 -7.30
CA GLU A 148 8.17 2.20 -7.56
C GLU A 148 9.69 1.96 -7.61
N ILE A 149 10.22 1.71 -8.80
CA ILE A 149 11.66 1.52 -9.03
C ILE A 149 12.51 2.65 -8.45
N LYS A 150 11.91 3.82 -8.31
CA LYS A 150 12.53 4.98 -7.68
C LYS A 150 13.01 4.69 -6.25
N ASN A 151 12.27 3.86 -5.49
CA ASN A 151 12.66 3.43 -4.15
C ASN A 151 14.02 2.71 -4.16
N PHE A 152 14.29 1.93 -5.21
CA PHE A 152 15.54 1.21 -5.38
C PHE A 152 16.68 2.15 -5.87
N LEU A 153 16.41 2.95 -6.90
CA LEU A 153 17.42 3.83 -7.51
C LEU A 153 17.85 4.98 -6.61
N GLU A 154 16.98 5.44 -5.71
CA GLU A 154 17.27 6.54 -4.77
C GLU A 154 17.54 6.05 -3.34
N PHE A 155 17.81 4.75 -3.15
CA PHE A 155 18.00 4.15 -1.84
C PHE A 155 19.13 4.82 -1.04
N ASP A 156 20.25 5.13 -1.68
CA ASP A 156 21.39 5.81 -1.08
C ASP A 156 21.13 7.28 -0.71
N GLN A 157 20.12 7.89 -1.33
CA GLN A 157 19.66 9.24 -0.99
C GLN A 157 18.69 9.22 0.22
N ILE A 158 17.94 8.13 0.36
CA ILE A 158 16.98 7.93 1.47
C ILE A 158 17.70 7.52 2.75
N TYR A 159 18.72 6.68 2.63
CA TYR A 159 19.49 6.14 3.76
C TYR A 159 20.92 6.65 3.74
N GLU A 160 21.23 7.56 4.65
CA GLU A 160 22.59 8.08 4.83
C GLU A 160 23.59 6.94 5.14
N ASN A 161 24.81 7.07 4.63
CA ASN A 161 25.90 6.11 4.79
C ASN A 161 25.64 4.73 4.14
N THR A 162 24.80 4.67 3.12
CA THR A 162 24.56 3.45 2.36
C THR A 162 25.82 3.01 1.63
N LYS A 163 26.16 1.71 1.76
CA LYS A 163 27.20 1.07 0.96
C LYS A 163 26.56 0.35 -0.22
N VAL A 164 26.75 0.85 -1.42
CA VAL A 164 26.29 0.20 -2.65
C VAL A 164 27.34 -0.81 -3.13
N ILE A 165 26.92 -2.04 -3.39
CA ILE A 165 27.75 -3.10 -3.97
C ILE A 165 27.06 -3.52 -5.28
N ARG A 166 27.79 -3.50 -6.37
CA ARG A 166 27.32 -4.01 -7.68
C ARG A 166 27.99 -5.34 -7.96
N LEU A 167 27.19 -6.32 -8.35
CA LEU A 167 27.61 -7.68 -8.70
C LEU A 167 27.74 -7.81 -10.20
#